data_11256d7fb43fa6855ff2ae49fc02b1ba
#
_entry.id   11256d7fb43fa6855ff2ae49fc02b1ba
#
_cell.length_a   1.000
_cell.length_b   1.000
_cell.length_c   1.000
_cell.angle_alpha   90.00
_cell.angle_beta   90.00
_cell.angle_gamma   90.00
#
_symmetry.space_group_name_H-M   'P 1'
#
loop_
_entity.id
_entity.type
_entity.pdbx_description
1 polymer ?
#
loop_
_entity_poly.entity_id
_entity_poly.type
_entity_poly.pdbx_seq_one_letter_code
_entity_poly.pdbx_strand_id
1 'polypeptide(L)'
;MKKNFIYALIACFTLSLAACSTDPEDATSKHVYGENENPYLKTNADAVVSTKAEFPISRLEAKTVKLTDYAEKFHTYLGMTVDETLAALSNGSVVFYPINISKNCWNRTAPTKGTNGWYYNTAGGVCDAASGIASIELDATKKELVLNVLETASVGTAISINVGFAINNGANFDDYVRFAFDVTVTDPGLSLIHI
;
A
#
# COMPACT_ATOMS: atom_id res chain seq x y z
N MET A 1 14.37 61.46 23.35
CA MET A 1 13.42 60.35 23.08
C MET A 1 13.61 59.63 21.73
N LYS A 2 14.33 60.16 20.73
CA LYS A 2 14.49 59.52 19.40
C LYS A 2 15.58 58.41 19.33
N LYS A 3 16.58 58.41 20.20
CA LYS A 3 17.69 57.40 20.20
C LYS A 3 17.28 56.04 20.75
N ASN A 4 16.38 55.98 21.71
CA ASN A 4 15.96 54.70 22.30
C ASN A 4 15.01 53.89 21.41
N PHE A 5 14.32 54.56 20.46
CA PHE A 5 13.45 53.91 19.52
C PHE A 5 14.20 53.08 18.43
N ILE A 6 15.42 53.61 18.06
CA ILE A 6 16.26 52.96 17.05
C ILE A 6 16.88 51.68 17.60
N TYR A 7 17.28 51.69 18.89
CA TYR A 7 17.84 50.47 19.52
C TYR A 7 16.78 49.38 19.76
N ALA A 8 15.52 49.76 20.03
CA ALA A 8 14.41 48.81 20.16
C ALA A 8 14.06 48.16 18.79
N LEU A 9 14.16 48.94 17.71
CA LEU A 9 13.90 48.40 16.37
C LEU A 9 15.01 47.44 15.90
N ILE A 10 16.28 47.75 16.23
CA ILE A 10 17.42 46.87 15.90
C ILE A 10 17.36 45.59 16.73
N ALA A 11 16.95 45.66 18.01
CA ALA A 11 16.80 44.47 18.85
C ALA A 11 15.67 43.52 18.37
N CYS A 12 14.56 44.09 17.85
CA CYS A 12 13.49 43.27 17.27
C CYS A 12 13.89 42.61 15.94
N PHE A 13 14.79 43.25 15.15
CA PHE A 13 15.24 42.68 13.88
C PHE A 13 16.27 41.55 14.08
N THR A 14 17.08 41.61 15.15
CA THR A 14 18.06 40.57 15.45
C THR A 14 17.46 39.33 16.10
N LEU A 15 16.27 39.46 16.74
CA LEU A 15 15.54 38.32 17.29
C LEU A 15 14.73 37.52 16.24
N SER A 16 14.39 38.16 15.09
CA SER A 16 13.68 37.48 14.00
C SER A 16 14.59 36.69 13.08
N LEU A 17 15.91 36.86 13.15
CA LEU A 17 16.88 36.12 12.33
C LEU A 17 17.42 34.85 13.02
N ALA A 18 17.13 34.66 14.33
CA ALA A 18 17.56 33.47 15.07
C ALA A 18 16.53 32.31 15.01
N ALA A 19 15.40 32.48 14.31
CA ALA A 19 14.34 31.46 14.23
C ALA A 19 14.30 30.68 12.91
N CYS A 20 15.32 30.84 12.06
CA CYS A 20 15.45 30.06 10.82
C CYS A 20 16.90 29.63 10.59
N SER A 21 17.44 28.88 11.56
CA SER A 21 18.55 27.99 11.23
C SER A 21 17.94 26.60 10.94
N THR A 22 17.20 26.49 9.85
CA THR A 22 17.12 25.21 9.16
C THR A 22 18.48 25.04 8.52
N ASP A 23 19.31 24.22 9.16
CA ASP A 23 20.57 23.79 8.60
C ASP A 23 20.26 23.20 7.21
N PRO A 24 20.91 23.66 6.12
CA PRO A 24 20.66 23.08 4.79
C PRO A 24 20.93 21.57 4.75
N GLU A 25 21.68 21.04 5.68
CA GLU A 25 21.91 19.60 5.83
C GLU A 25 20.65 18.85 6.28
N ASP A 26 19.75 19.44 7.07
CA ASP A 26 18.50 18.81 7.49
C ASP A 26 17.49 18.69 6.34
N ALA A 27 17.56 19.58 5.35
CA ALA A 27 16.69 19.52 4.17
C ALA A 27 17.06 18.39 3.18
N THR A 28 18.24 17.79 3.33
CA THR A 28 18.75 16.69 2.49
C THR A 28 18.75 15.34 3.20
N SER A 29 18.53 15.30 4.51
CA SER A 29 18.40 14.05 5.24
C SER A 29 17.10 13.35 4.83
N LYS A 30 17.23 12.17 4.21
CA LYS A 30 16.07 11.34 3.92
C LYS A 30 15.42 10.94 5.23
N HIS A 31 14.11 11.19 5.37
CA HIS A 31 13.35 10.72 6.52
C HIS A 31 13.51 9.20 6.68
N VAL A 32 13.94 8.77 7.85
CA VAL A 32 14.03 7.34 8.20
C VAL A 32 12.77 6.99 8.98
N TYR A 33 11.92 6.18 8.37
CA TYR A 33 10.67 5.76 8.98
C TYR A 33 10.92 4.88 10.20
N GLY A 34 10.35 5.25 11.35
CA GLY A 34 10.34 4.44 12.56
C GLY A 34 9.54 3.14 12.33
N GLU A 35 9.73 2.17 13.25
CA GLU A 35 9.08 0.84 13.16
C GLU A 35 7.54 0.91 13.07
N ASN A 36 6.94 1.92 13.72
CA ASN A 36 5.48 2.15 13.76
C ASN A 36 4.99 3.18 12.73
N GLU A 37 5.87 3.71 11.90
CA GLU A 37 5.50 4.64 10.85
C GLU A 37 5.23 3.91 9.54
N ASN A 38 4.22 4.37 8.81
CA ASN A 38 3.89 3.87 7.50
C ASN A 38 4.62 4.68 6.42
N PRO A 39 5.56 4.10 5.67
CA PRO A 39 6.28 4.81 4.62
C PRO A 39 5.34 5.38 3.56
N TYR A 40 5.68 6.55 3.05
CA TYR A 40 4.99 7.17 1.94
C TYR A 40 5.05 6.28 0.69
N LEU A 41 3.94 6.23 -0.07
CA LEU A 41 3.89 5.53 -1.35
C LEU A 41 4.33 6.50 -2.46
N LYS A 42 5.50 6.30 -3.01
CA LYS A 42 5.95 7.01 -4.20
C LYS A 42 5.08 6.62 -5.40
N THR A 43 4.50 7.59 -6.08
CA THR A 43 3.65 7.31 -7.23
C THR A 43 4.49 6.81 -8.42
N ASN A 44 4.16 5.62 -8.92
CA ASN A 44 4.69 5.04 -10.13
C ASN A 44 3.59 4.19 -10.79
N ALA A 45 2.96 4.76 -11.82
CA ALA A 45 1.86 4.10 -12.52
C ALA A 45 2.32 2.82 -13.26
N ASP A 46 3.55 2.81 -13.75
CA ASP A 46 4.07 1.68 -14.51
C ASP A 46 4.42 0.47 -13.63
N ALA A 47 4.63 0.69 -12.32
CA ALA A 47 4.85 -0.37 -11.35
C ALA A 47 3.53 -1.03 -10.87
N VAL A 48 2.38 -0.63 -11.42
CA VAL A 48 1.06 -1.14 -11.00
C VAL A 48 0.56 -2.22 -11.94
N VAL A 49 0.04 -3.29 -11.35
CA VAL A 49 -0.79 -4.31 -12.00
C VAL A 49 -2.24 -4.08 -11.55
N SER A 50 -3.10 -3.68 -12.46
CA SER A 50 -4.53 -3.45 -12.17
C SER A 50 -5.37 -4.61 -12.67
N THR A 51 -6.23 -5.13 -11.81
CA THR A 51 -7.11 -6.27 -12.12
C THR A 51 -8.52 -5.99 -11.64
N LYS A 52 -9.51 -6.16 -12.51
CA LYS A 52 -10.92 -6.21 -12.13
C LYS A 52 -11.29 -7.62 -11.68
N ALA A 53 -11.91 -7.74 -10.52
CA ALA A 53 -12.29 -9.01 -9.93
C ALA A 53 -13.79 -9.00 -9.57
N GLU A 54 -14.60 -9.57 -10.43
CA GLU A 54 -16.04 -9.69 -10.23
C GLU A 54 -16.37 -11.04 -9.58
N PHE A 55 -17.15 -11.02 -8.52
CA PHE A 55 -17.58 -12.20 -7.78
C PHE A 55 -19.10 -12.31 -7.81
N PRO A 56 -19.67 -13.27 -8.57
CA PRO A 56 -21.08 -13.58 -8.44
C PRO A 56 -21.40 -14.08 -7.04
N ILE A 57 -22.39 -13.49 -6.36
CA ILE A 57 -22.76 -13.87 -4.99
C ILE A 57 -23.17 -15.35 -4.87
N SER A 58 -23.68 -15.93 -5.94
CA SER A 58 -24.04 -17.34 -6.02
C SER A 58 -22.84 -18.29 -6.10
N ARG A 59 -21.62 -17.76 -6.38
CA ARG A 59 -20.40 -18.54 -6.57
C ARG A 59 -19.17 -17.72 -6.19
N LEU A 60 -18.87 -17.67 -4.90
CA LEU A 60 -17.73 -16.93 -4.35
C LEU A 60 -16.45 -17.79 -4.40
N GLU A 61 -15.99 -18.10 -5.62
CA GLU A 61 -14.74 -18.83 -5.81
C GLU A 61 -13.54 -17.90 -5.75
N ALA A 62 -12.45 -18.38 -5.12
CA ALA A 62 -11.19 -17.66 -5.08
C ALA A 62 -10.67 -17.32 -6.48
N LYS A 63 -10.16 -16.11 -6.64
CA LYS A 63 -9.43 -15.70 -7.85
C LYS A 63 -7.94 -15.63 -7.55
N THR A 64 -7.14 -16.13 -8.48
CA THR A 64 -5.69 -16.13 -8.35
C THR A 64 -5.05 -15.27 -9.42
N VAL A 65 -3.94 -14.62 -9.04
CA VAL A 65 -3.07 -13.90 -9.95
C VAL A 65 -1.67 -14.51 -9.82
N LYS A 66 -1.16 -15.08 -10.89
CA LYS A 66 0.18 -15.64 -10.93
C LYS A 66 1.20 -14.52 -11.03
N LEU A 67 2.13 -14.48 -10.10
CA LEU A 67 3.19 -13.48 -10.08
C LEU A 67 4.13 -13.62 -11.31
N THR A 68 4.30 -14.85 -11.79
CA THR A 68 5.12 -15.15 -12.98
C THR A 68 4.61 -14.50 -14.26
N ASP A 69 3.30 -14.19 -14.36
CA ASP A 69 2.73 -13.49 -15.51
C ASP A 69 3.20 -12.02 -15.57
N TYR A 70 3.79 -11.52 -14.50
CA TYR A 70 4.30 -10.17 -14.34
C TYR A 70 5.81 -10.13 -14.06
N ALA A 71 6.54 -11.19 -14.44
CA ALA A 71 7.98 -11.32 -14.19
C ALA A 71 8.80 -10.12 -14.69
N GLU A 72 8.40 -9.52 -15.81
CA GLU A 72 9.05 -8.31 -16.34
C GLU A 72 8.93 -7.11 -15.39
N LYS A 73 7.79 -6.94 -14.72
CA LYS A 73 7.61 -5.86 -13.72
C LYS A 73 8.51 -6.08 -12.51
N PHE A 74 8.61 -7.32 -12.01
CA PHE A 74 9.52 -7.65 -10.92
C PHE A 74 10.97 -7.33 -11.30
N HIS A 75 11.39 -7.74 -12.48
CA HIS A 75 12.74 -7.44 -12.97
C HIS A 75 12.97 -5.93 -13.14
N THR A 76 12.01 -5.21 -13.73
CA THR A 76 12.16 -3.78 -14.02
C THR A 76 12.17 -2.92 -12.77
N TYR A 77 11.30 -3.20 -11.79
CA TYR A 77 11.08 -2.32 -10.63
C TYR A 77 11.73 -2.81 -9.34
N LEU A 78 12.06 -4.10 -9.23
CA LEU A 78 12.78 -4.64 -8.08
C LEU A 78 14.19 -5.10 -8.43
N GLY A 79 14.55 -5.20 -9.73
CA GLY A 79 15.82 -5.77 -10.18
C GLY A 79 15.96 -7.27 -9.89
N MET A 80 14.84 -7.96 -9.63
CA MET A 80 14.78 -9.36 -9.16
C MET A 80 13.81 -10.17 -10.01
N THR A 81 14.07 -11.46 -10.12
CA THR A 81 13.07 -12.44 -10.56
C THR A 81 12.00 -12.62 -9.49
N VAL A 82 10.85 -13.22 -9.84
CA VAL A 82 9.80 -13.57 -8.87
C VAL A 82 10.36 -14.48 -7.77
N ASP A 83 11.20 -15.45 -8.12
CA ASP A 83 11.78 -16.39 -7.14
C ASP A 83 12.73 -15.69 -6.16
N GLU A 84 13.59 -14.82 -6.65
CA GLU A 84 14.48 -14.01 -5.82
C GLU A 84 13.68 -13.09 -4.90
N THR A 85 12.61 -12.46 -5.41
CA THR A 85 11.72 -11.61 -4.63
C THR A 85 11.06 -12.38 -3.49
N LEU A 86 10.51 -13.58 -3.76
CA LEU A 86 9.88 -14.40 -2.75
C LEU A 86 10.88 -14.94 -1.72
N ALA A 87 12.10 -15.31 -2.14
CA ALA A 87 13.16 -15.71 -1.25
C ALA A 87 13.61 -14.56 -0.32
N ALA A 88 13.67 -13.34 -0.86
CA ALA A 88 14.08 -12.14 -0.14
C ALA A 88 13.06 -11.69 0.94
N LEU A 89 11.82 -12.16 0.90
CA LEU A 89 10.85 -11.95 1.99
C LEU A 89 11.31 -12.57 3.31
N SER A 90 12.01 -13.70 3.26
CA SER A 90 12.45 -14.43 4.44
C SER A 90 13.50 -13.70 5.28
N ASN A 91 14.32 -12.86 4.63
CA ASN A 91 15.37 -12.08 5.28
C ASN A 91 15.03 -10.59 5.42
N GLY A 92 13.82 -10.19 4.98
CA GLY A 92 13.32 -8.82 5.07
C GLY A 92 13.93 -7.83 4.09
N SER A 93 14.75 -8.26 3.11
CA SER A 93 15.26 -7.39 2.03
C SER A 93 14.18 -6.96 1.07
N VAL A 94 13.13 -7.79 0.94
CA VAL A 94 11.87 -7.44 0.30
C VAL A 94 10.77 -7.55 1.35
N VAL A 95 9.81 -6.67 1.27
CA VAL A 95 8.60 -6.70 2.11
C VAL A 95 7.38 -6.91 1.23
N PHE A 96 6.33 -7.51 1.80
CA PHE A 96 5.00 -7.62 1.20
C PHE A 96 3.99 -7.04 2.17
N TYR A 97 3.33 -5.94 1.76
CA TYR A 97 2.40 -5.21 2.62
C TYR A 97 1.17 -4.73 1.85
N PRO A 98 0.05 -4.52 2.57
CA PRO A 98 -1.07 -3.75 2.04
C PRO A 98 -0.66 -2.29 1.82
N ILE A 99 -1.39 -1.63 0.92
CA ILE A 99 -1.18 -0.22 0.60
C ILE A 99 -2.49 0.53 0.86
N ASN A 100 -2.39 1.61 1.62
CA ASN A 100 -3.51 2.51 1.86
C ASN A 100 -3.48 3.65 0.86
N ILE A 101 -4.28 3.55 -0.20
CA ILE A 101 -4.32 4.53 -1.28
C ILE A 101 -4.87 5.88 -0.80
N SER A 102 -5.87 5.90 0.08
CA SER A 102 -6.46 7.15 0.58
C SER A 102 -5.48 7.97 1.44
N LYS A 103 -4.53 7.30 2.10
CA LYS A 103 -3.45 7.93 2.88
C LYS A 103 -2.13 8.01 2.13
N ASN A 104 -2.07 7.47 0.92
CA ASN A 104 -0.89 7.41 0.07
C ASN A 104 0.34 6.85 0.80
N CYS A 105 0.16 5.72 1.47
CA CYS A 105 1.24 5.08 2.25
C CYS A 105 1.15 3.56 2.22
N TRP A 106 2.29 2.93 2.47
CA TRP A 106 2.38 1.53 2.82
C TRP A 106 1.73 1.31 4.19
N ASN A 107 1.09 0.18 4.39
CA ASN A 107 0.48 -0.17 5.66
C ASN A 107 1.23 -1.37 6.28
N ARG A 108 2.07 -1.10 7.28
CA ARG A 108 2.87 -2.12 7.98
C ARG A 108 2.07 -2.95 9.00
N THR A 109 0.75 -2.93 8.92
CA THR A 109 -0.10 -3.74 9.80
C THR A 109 0.24 -5.21 9.66
N ALA A 110 0.38 -5.90 10.78
CA ALA A 110 0.63 -7.33 10.82
C ALA A 110 -0.43 -8.12 10.03
N PRO A 111 -0.09 -9.25 9.43
CA PRO A 111 -1.03 -10.11 8.72
C PRO A 111 -2.21 -10.50 9.62
N THR A 112 -3.42 -10.42 9.05
CA THR A 112 -4.67 -10.82 9.72
C THR A 112 -5.22 -12.13 9.17
N LYS A 113 -4.63 -12.63 8.07
CA LYS A 113 -4.93 -13.90 7.43
C LYS A 113 -3.64 -14.61 7.05
N GLY A 114 -3.38 -15.79 7.64
CA GLY A 114 -2.13 -16.53 7.41
C GLY A 114 -0.90 -15.71 7.82
N THR A 115 0.23 -15.96 7.18
CA THR A 115 1.50 -15.27 7.43
C THR A 115 1.72 -14.07 6.53
N ASN A 116 1.08 -14.03 5.35
CA ASN A 116 1.24 -13.00 4.33
C ASN A 116 -0.13 -12.66 3.71
N GLY A 117 -1.12 -12.31 4.54
CA GLY A 117 -2.46 -12.04 4.07
C GLY A 117 -3.24 -11.11 4.97
N TRP A 118 -4.28 -10.48 4.42
CA TRP A 118 -5.12 -9.50 5.13
C TRP A 118 -6.59 -9.67 4.76
N TYR A 119 -7.44 -9.43 5.77
CA TYR A 119 -8.87 -9.20 5.58
C TYR A 119 -9.15 -7.73 5.33
N TYR A 120 -10.20 -7.45 4.55
CA TYR A 120 -10.64 -6.11 4.19
C TYR A 120 -12.12 -5.93 4.50
N ASN A 121 -12.46 -4.79 5.08
CA ASN A 121 -13.84 -4.41 5.37
C ASN A 121 -14.52 -3.71 4.17
N THR A 122 -15.78 -3.32 4.32
CA THR A 122 -16.59 -2.65 3.29
C THR A 122 -16.01 -1.30 2.83
N ALA A 123 -15.13 -0.68 3.61
CA ALA A 123 -14.43 0.56 3.22
C ALA A 123 -13.08 0.29 2.51
N GLY A 124 -12.71 -0.98 2.27
CA GLY A 124 -11.42 -1.35 1.70
C GLY A 124 -10.23 -1.19 2.67
N GLY A 125 -10.52 -1.04 3.96
CA GLY A 125 -9.50 -1.00 5.00
C GLY A 125 -9.15 -2.39 5.52
N VAL A 126 -7.87 -2.59 5.91
CA VAL A 126 -7.43 -3.82 6.60
C VAL A 126 -8.17 -3.94 7.94
N CYS A 127 -8.63 -5.15 8.25
CA CYS A 127 -9.40 -5.45 9.45
C CYS A 127 -9.12 -6.87 9.95
N ASP A 128 -9.77 -7.26 11.04
CA ASP A 128 -9.80 -8.64 11.52
C ASP A 128 -10.74 -9.54 10.70
N ALA A 129 -10.68 -10.85 10.94
CA ALA A 129 -11.53 -11.82 10.23
C ALA A 129 -13.03 -11.60 10.46
N ALA A 130 -13.42 -11.10 11.66
CA ALA A 130 -14.82 -10.93 12.02
C ALA A 130 -15.49 -9.78 11.26
N SER A 131 -14.70 -8.76 10.90
CA SER A 131 -15.15 -7.57 10.16
C SER A 131 -14.88 -7.67 8.65
N GLY A 132 -14.23 -8.74 8.21
CA GLY A 132 -13.80 -8.93 6.83
C GLY A 132 -14.95 -9.31 5.90
N ILE A 133 -14.92 -8.74 4.69
CA ILE A 133 -15.79 -9.12 3.57
C ILE A 133 -15.00 -9.67 2.40
N ALA A 134 -13.70 -9.41 2.36
CA ALA A 134 -12.77 -9.95 1.38
C ALA A 134 -11.42 -10.21 2.04
N SER A 135 -10.58 -10.98 1.38
CA SER A 135 -9.20 -11.21 1.82
C SER A 135 -8.27 -11.40 0.62
N ILE A 136 -7.01 -11.03 0.82
CA ILE A 136 -5.92 -11.37 -0.09
C ILE A 136 -4.81 -12.07 0.69
N GLU A 137 -4.16 -13.04 0.07
CA GLU A 137 -3.05 -13.80 0.66
C GLU A 137 -2.02 -14.14 -0.41
N LEU A 138 -0.75 -14.11 -0.05
CA LEU A 138 0.34 -14.58 -0.89
C LEU A 138 0.58 -16.07 -0.62
N ASP A 139 0.33 -16.92 -1.63
CA ASP A 139 0.83 -18.29 -1.69
C ASP A 139 2.22 -18.29 -2.35
N ALA A 140 3.25 -18.18 -1.53
CA ALA A 140 4.64 -18.12 -2.01
C ALA A 140 5.07 -19.43 -2.72
N THR A 141 4.50 -20.57 -2.35
CA THR A 141 4.82 -21.88 -2.97
C THR A 141 4.30 -21.95 -4.39
N LYS A 142 3.08 -21.48 -4.62
CA LYS A 142 2.45 -21.42 -5.95
C LYS A 142 2.82 -20.16 -6.72
N LYS A 143 3.47 -19.18 -6.06
CA LYS A 143 3.79 -17.86 -6.60
C LYS A 143 2.53 -17.11 -7.05
N GLU A 144 1.51 -17.12 -6.22
CA GLU A 144 0.19 -16.57 -6.53
C GLU A 144 -0.30 -15.63 -5.43
N LEU A 145 -1.02 -14.58 -5.83
CA LEU A 145 -1.89 -13.83 -4.94
C LEU A 145 -3.28 -14.47 -5.03
N VAL A 146 -3.84 -14.83 -3.88
CA VAL A 146 -5.16 -15.45 -3.76
C VAL A 146 -6.13 -14.44 -3.19
N LEU A 147 -7.11 -14.03 -3.99
CA LEU A 147 -8.16 -13.08 -3.63
C LEU A 147 -9.47 -13.83 -3.37
N ASN A 148 -10.08 -13.59 -2.22
CA ASN A 148 -11.36 -14.16 -1.84
C ASN A 148 -12.34 -13.06 -1.47
N VAL A 149 -13.62 -13.29 -1.80
CA VAL A 149 -14.75 -12.60 -1.20
C VAL A 149 -15.42 -13.56 -0.23
N LEU A 150 -15.80 -13.08 0.94
CA LEU A 150 -16.40 -13.87 2.00
C LEU A 150 -17.94 -13.84 1.91
N GLU A 151 -18.60 -14.82 2.52
CA GLU A 151 -20.06 -14.90 2.57
C GLU A 151 -20.74 -13.71 3.28
N THR A 152 -19.95 -12.96 4.06
CA THR A 152 -20.38 -11.72 4.73
C THR A 152 -20.56 -10.54 3.78
N ALA A 153 -20.02 -10.64 2.55
CA ALA A 153 -20.17 -9.61 1.54
C ALA A 153 -21.59 -9.59 0.96
N SER A 154 -22.05 -8.40 0.59
CA SER A 154 -23.37 -8.19 -0.02
C SER A 154 -23.25 -7.88 -1.52
N VAL A 155 -24.28 -8.19 -2.29
CA VAL A 155 -24.42 -7.72 -3.68
C VAL A 155 -24.29 -6.20 -3.73
N GLY A 156 -23.58 -5.69 -4.73
CA GLY A 156 -23.28 -4.27 -4.88
C GLY A 156 -22.05 -3.80 -4.10
N THR A 157 -21.42 -4.67 -3.31
CA THR A 157 -20.12 -4.34 -2.70
C THR A 157 -19.10 -4.01 -3.79
N ALA A 158 -18.42 -2.88 -3.63
CA ALA A 158 -17.30 -2.45 -4.49
C ALA A 158 -16.19 -1.91 -3.59
N ILE A 159 -15.04 -2.58 -3.59
CA ILE A 159 -13.85 -2.17 -2.82
C ILE A 159 -12.58 -2.29 -3.65
N SER A 160 -11.58 -1.48 -3.32
CA SER A 160 -10.25 -1.58 -3.92
C SER A 160 -9.29 -2.18 -2.91
N ILE A 161 -8.64 -3.29 -3.27
CA ILE A 161 -7.60 -3.94 -2.48
C ILE A 161 -6.26 -3.68 -3.14
N ASN A 162 -5.31 -3.16 -2.38
CA ASN A 162 -3.97 -2.87 -2.86
C ASN A 162 -2.93 -3.52 -1.97
N VAL A 163 -2.05 -4.31 -2.58
CA VAL A 163 -0.88 -4.93 -1.93
C VAL A 163 0.34 -4.75 -2.81
N GLY A 164 1.52 -4.86 -2.25
CA GLY A 164 2.73 -4.72 -3.05
C GLY A 164 3.95 -5.39 -2.43
N PHE A 165 4.91 -5.67 -3.30
CA PHE A 165 6.26 -6.07 -2.97
C PHE A 165 7.16 -4.86 -3.11
N ALA A 166 8.03 -4.60 -2.14
CA ALA A 166 8.97 -3.49 -2.21
C ALA A 166 10.35 -3.89 -1.68
N ILE A 167 11.38 -3.27 -2.25
CA ILE A 167 12.73 -3.35 -1.68
C ILE A 167 12.74 -2.59 -0.36
N ASN A 168 13.20 -3.26 0.69
CA ASN A 168 13.41 -2.66 2.00
C ASN A 168 14.86 -2.18 2.10
N ASN A 169 15.09 -0.92 1.83
CA ASN A 169 16.40 -0.29 1.96
C ASN A 169 16.65 0.34 3.34
N GLY A 170 15.75 0.12 4.29
CA GLY A 170 15.82 0.68 5.65
C GLY A 170 15.27 2.10 5.79
N ALA A 171 15.01 2.80 4.67
CA ALA A 171 14.52 4.18 4.70
C ALA A 171 13.14 4.35 4.02
N ASN A 172 12.91 3.65 2.91
CA ASN A 172 11.66 3.76 2.14
C ASN A 172 11.38 2.46 1.38
N PHE A 173 10.25 2.45 0.66
CA PHE A 173 9.80 1.37 -0.21
C PHE A 173 9.54 1.91 -1.61
N ASP A 174 10.51 2.67 -2.18
CA ASP A 174 10.35 3.40 -3.43
C ASP A 174 10.43 2.52 -4.68
N ASP A 175 11.16 1.40 -4.57
CA ASP A 175 11.27 0.39 -5.62
C ASP A 175 10.29 -0.74 -5.31
N TYR A 176 9.20 -0.81 -6.08
CA TYR A 176 8.08 -1.70 -5.76
C TYR A 176 7.32 -2.19 -7.00
N VAL A 177 6.59 -3.29 -6.81
CA VAL A 177 5.51 -3.73 -7.70
C VAL A 177 4.21 -3.77 -6.90
N ARG A 178 3.18 -3.05 -7.36
CA ARG A 178 1.86 -2.98 -6.72
C ARG A 178 0.82 -3.76 -7.51
N PHE A 179 0.01 -4.52 -6.81
CA PHE A 179 -1.18 -5.19 -7.33
C PHE A 179 -2.42 -4.47 -6.78
N ALA A 180 -3.23 -3.95 -7.70
CA ALA A 180 -4.46 -3.24 -7.41
C ALA A 180 -5.65 -4.07 -7.93
N PHE A 181 -6.57 -4.43 -7.05
CA PHE A 181 -7.76 -5.22 -7.36
C PHE A 181 -9.00 -4.36 -7.15
N ASP A 182 -9.77 -4.15 -8.22
CA ASP A 182 -11.12 -3.58 -8.12
C ASP A 182 -12.10 -4.74 -7.97
N VAL A 183 -12.53 -4.96 -6.74
CA VAL A 183 -13.39 -6.08 -6.35
C VAL A 183 -14.84 -5.64 -6.39
N THR A 184 -15.69 -6.37 -7.12
CA THR A 184 -17.13 -6.16 -7.14
C THR A 184 -17.88 -7.45 -6.87
N VAL A 185 -18.98 -7.36 -6.09
CA VAL A 185 -19.88 -8.48 -5.83
C VAL A 185 -21.17 -8.26 -6.63
N THR A 186 -21.44 -9.16 -7.55
CA THR A 186 -22.56 -9.05 -8.51
C THR A 186 -23.65 -10.07 -8.24
N ASP A 187 -24.88 -9.74 -8.67
CA ASP A 187 -25.96 -10.70 -8.74
C ASP A 187 -26.16 -11.14 -10.21
N PRO A 188 -25.84 -12.38 -10.57
CA PRO A 188 -26.01 -12.85 -11.94
C PRO A 188 -27.48 -12.89 -12.40
N GLY A 189 -28.44 -12.83 -11.43
CA GLY A 189 -29.87 -12.81 -11.74
C GLY A 189 -30.40 -11.46 -12.23
N LEU A 190 -29.70 -10.35 -11.93
CA LEU A 190 -30.14 -9.00 -12.30
C LEU A 190 -29.66 -8.54 -13.70
N SER A 191 -28.87 -9.33 -14.39
CA SER A 191 -28.24 -8.93 -15.67
C SER A 191 -29.18 -9.03 -16.91
N LEU A 192 -30.44 -9.41 -16.77
CA LEU A 192 -31.31 -9.74 -17.92
C LEU A 192 -32.70 -9.13 -17.84
N ILE A 193 -32.86 -7.88 -17.42
CA ILE A 193 -34.11 -7.14 -17.72
C ILE A 193 -33.75 -5.80 -18.34
N HIS A 194 -33.30 -5.82 -19.59
CA HIS A 194 -33.51 -4.71 -20.51
C HIS A 194 -34.67 -5.13 -21.43
N ILE A 195 -35.87 -4.77 -21.01
CA ILE A 195 -37.04 -4.70 -21.89
C ILE A 195 -37.04 -3.34 -22.56
#